data_034a7cbda57351fc5737269c43128ec0
#
_entry.id   034a7cbda57351fc5737269c43128ec0
#
_cell.length_a   1.000
_cell.length_b   1.000
_cell.length_c   1.000
_cell.angle_alpha   90.00
_cell.angle_beta   90.00
_cell.angle_gamma   90.00
#
_symmetry.space_group_name_H-M   'P 1'
#
loop_
_entity.id
_entity.type
_entity.pdbx_description
1 polymer ?
#
loop_
_entity_poly.entity_id
_entity_poly.type
_entity_poly.pdbx_seq_one_letter_code
_entity_poly.pdbx_strand_id
1 'polypeptide(L)'
;EALVEQGNEVVVIDTLLRGNKIPKHIFKEVEFHQVDVTDEESVAKISKGADMIFHFAAILGVDIVADNPIETMEIEVNGMQSVAHAATVNQIDKIVYASTSGVYGHLALEKSVDEDILVDPCTSYAMAKRYNEIYLASLHDEKGIQSSAIRFFNVYGPRQDNRMVIPRFFEQAMINDPITVYGSGDQTRDFTNVKDAVKATILLSEKVHGMEIFNVANERESTIGELADVIKSMTNSTSEIHHIDAPKKRYDYEVG
;
A
#
# COMPACT_ATOMS: atom_id res chain seq x y z
N GLU A 1 8.76 9.08 9.01
CA GLU A 1 8.67 9.60 10.38
C GLU A 1 9.27 8.59 11.36
N ALA A 2 8.69 7.42 11.54
CA ALA A 2 9.10 6.46 12.56
C ALA A 2 10.58 6.06 12.48
N LEU A 3 11.15 5.90 11.29
CA LEU A 3 12.58 5.61 11.11
C LEU A 3 13.45 6.79 11.55
N VAL A 4 13.07 8.03 11.21
CA VAL A 4 13.75 9.26 11.64
C VAL A 4 13.68 9.39 13.17
N GLU A 5 12.51 9.17 13.77
CA GLU A 5 12.30 9.22 15.22
C GLU A 5 13.15 8.17 15.97
N GLN A 6 13.48 7.05 15.31
CA GLN A 6 14.40 6.03 15.82
C GLN A 6 15.90 6.36 15.60
N GLY A 7 16.19 7.51 14.99
CA GLY A 7 17.57 7.97 14.74
C GLY A 7 18.24 7.38 13.49
N ASN A 8 17.46 6.82 12.56
CA ASN A 8 18.00 6.35 11.29
C ASN A 8 18.23 7.52 10.32
N GLU A 9 19.26 7.43 9.50
CA GLU A 9 19.42 8.26 8.31
C GLU A 9 18.46 7.77 7.22
N VAL A 10 17.60 8.65 6.72
CA VAL A 10 16.53 8.27 5.80
C VAL A 10 16.68 9.01 4.49
N VAL A 11 16.84 8.26 3.40
CA VAL A 11 16.78 8.76 2.03
C VAL A 11 15.41 8.43 1.45
N VAL A 12 14.77 9.41 0.82
CA VAL A 12 13.44 9.25 0.21
C VAL A 12 13.52 9.49 -1.29
N ILE A 13 13.01 8.53 -2.05
CA ILE A 13 12.82 8.63 -3.51
C ILE A 13 11.31 8.63 -3.77
N ASP A 14 10.80 9.68 -4.42
CA ASP A 14 9.38 9.79 -4.77
C ASP A 14 9.21 10.78 -5.94
N THR A 15 8.29 10.53 -6.84
CA THR A 15 7.97 11.46 -7.94
C THR A 15 7.19 12.68 -7.50
N LEU A 16 6.60 12.65 -6.30
CA LEU A 16 5.62 13.62 -5.79
C LEU A 16 4.38 13.78 -6.68
N LEU A 17 4.02 12.78 -7.47
CA LEU A 17 2.84 12.78 -8.33
C LEU A 17 1.55 13.13 -7.55
N ARG A 18 1.53 12.85 -6.27
CA ARG A 18 0.41 13.11 -5.34
C ARG A 18 0.66 14.28 -4.38
N GLY A 19 1.63 15.11 -4.71
CA GLY A 19 2.09 16.20 -3.85
C GLY A 19 2.93 15.71 -2.67
N ASN A 20 3.64 16.64 -2.05
CA ASN A 20 4.45 16.34 -0.87
C ASN A 20 3.56 16.30 0.39
N LYS A 21 3.41 15.11 0.97
CA LYS A 21 2.66 14.87 2.22
C LYS A 21 3.59 14.65 3.42
N ILE A 22 4.89 14.74 3.24
CA ILE A 22 5.86 14.63 4.33
C ILE A 22 5.76 15.88 5.22
N PRO A 23 5.60 15.72 6.55
CA PRO A 23 5.58 16.87 7.46
C PRO A 23 6.84 17.72 7.32
N LYS A 24 6.70 19.04 7.41
CA LYS A 24 7.82 19.98 7.19
C LYS A 24 9.02 19.74 8.10
N HIS A 25 8.79 19.29 9.33
CA HIS A 25 9.89 18.98 10.27
C HIS A 25 10.64 17.72 9.81
N ILE A 26 9.93 16.66 9.42
CA ILE A 26 10.55 15.43 8.90
C ILE A 26 11.26 15.66 7.56
N PHE A 27 10.68 16.47 6.67
CA PHE A 27 11.28 16.77 5.37
C PHE A 27 12.66 17.44 5.48
N LYS A 28 12.96 18.09 6.60
CA LYS A 28 14.29 18.69 6.86
C LYS A 28 15.30 17.69 7.40
N GLU A 29 14.84 16.53 7.85
CA GLU A 29 15.66 15.48 8.48
C GLU A 29 15.92 14.31 7.54
N VAL A 30 15.37 14.35 6.34
CA VAL A 30 15.56 13.31 5.31
C VAL A 30 16.30 13.87 4.11
N GLU A 31 17.08 13.04 3.45
CA GLU A 31 17.58 13.32 2.12
C GLU A 31 16.50 12.96 1.11
N PHE A 32 16.05 13.94 0.30
CA PHE A 32 14.94 13.75 -0.62
C PHE A 32 15.36 13.89 -2.08
N HIS A 33 15.00 12.91 -2.90
CA HIS A 33 15.22 12.91 -4.35
C HIS A 33 13.89 12.73 -5.09
N GLN A 34 13.58 13.69 -5.98
CA GLN A 34 12.41 13.58 -6.85
C GLN A 34 12.79 12.79 -8.09
N VAL A 35 12.64 11.46 -8.00
CA VAL A 35 13.03 10.50 -9.04
C VAL A 35 11.95 9.43 -9.16
N ASP A 36 11.73 8.93 -10.37
CA ASP A 36 10.88 7.78 -10.63
C ASP A 36 11.60 6.49 -10.24
N VAL A 37 10.90 5.58 -9.56
CA VAL A 37 11.45 4.29 -9.15
C VAL A 37 11.89 3.41 -10.32
N THR A 38 11.37 3.68 -11.51
CA THR A 38 11.74 2.98 -12.75
C THR A 38 13.06 3.47 -13.37
N ASP A 39 13.62 4.59 -12.89
CA ASP A 39 14.97 5.06 -13.27
C ASP A 39 16.03 4.28 -12.49
N GLU A 40 16.40 3.13 -13.04
CA GLU A 40 17.32 2.17 -12.43
C GLU A 40 18.68 2.79 -12.06
N GLU A 41 19.25 3.63 -12.93
CA GLU A 41 20.54 4.25 -12.69
C GLU A 41 20.49 5.24 -11.51
N SER A 42 19.44 6.06 -11.46
CA SER A 42 19.24 7.02 -10.38
C SER A 42 18.95 6.31 -9.07
N VAL A 43 18.09 5.29 -9.06
CA VAL A 43 17.79 4.48 -7.86
C VAL A 43 19.04 3.82 -7.32
N ALA A 44 19.85 3.18 -8.17
CA ALA A 44 21.10 2.54 -7.75
C ALA A 44 22.12 3.56 -7.20
N LYS A 45 22.24 4.74 -7.82
CA LYS A 45 23.14 5.80 -7.37
C LYS A 45 22.74 6.36 -6.01
N ILE A 46 21.44 6.64 -5.81
CA ILE A 46 20.90 7.25 -4.59
C ILE A 46 20.95 6.25 -3.42
N SER A 47 20.71 4.97 -3.68
CA SER A 47 20.70 3.92 -2.64
C SER A 47 22.09 3.51 -2.16
N LYS A 48 23.15 4.09 -2.71
CA LYS A 48 24.52 3.71 -2.34
C LYS A 48 24.80 4.00 -0.87
N GLY A 49 25.17 2.96 -0.13
CA GLY A 49 25.48 3.03 1.31
C GLY A 49 24.25 2.85 2.21
N ALA A 50 23.08 2.58 1.65
CA ALA A 50 21.92 2.19 2.43
C ALA A 50 22.06 0.74 2.94
N ASP A 51 21.59 0.48 4.15
CA ASP A 51 21.54 -0.86 4.75
C ASP A 51 20.29 -1.64 4.30
N MET A 52 19.20 -0.91 3.98
CA MET A 52 17.90 -1.50 3.69
C MET A 52 17.08 -0.60 2.75
N ILE A 53 16.24 -1.21 1.92
CA ILE A 53 15.29 -0.51 1.06
C ILE A 53 13.85 -0.84 1.48
N PHE A 54 13.04 0.19 1.73
CA PHE A 54 11.58 0.07 1.86
C PHE A 54 10.96 0.45 0.52
N HIS A 55 10.53 -0.53 -0.25
CA HIS A 55 9.92 -0.33 -1.57
C HIS A 55 8.40 -0.21 -1.45
N PHE A 56 7.93 1.04 -1.36
CA PHE A 56 6.51 1.40 -1.24
C PHE A 56 5.99 2.19 -2.44
N ALA A 57 6.88 2.54 -3.38
CA ALA A 57 6.49 3.21 -4.61
C ALA A 57 5.57 2.31 -5.44
N ALA A 58 4.42 2.85 -5.84
CA ALA A 58 3.37 2.14 -6.56
C ALA A 58 2.39 3.12 -7.21
N ILE A 59 1.67 2.67 -8.22
CA ILE A 59 0.46 3.36 -8.66
C ILE A 59 -0.70 2.93 -7.77
N LEU A 60 -1.33 3.90 -7.11
CA LEU A 60 -2.45 3.67 -6.20
C LEU A 60 -3.71 4.39 -6.67
N GLY A 61 -4.83 3.78 -6.35
CA GLY A 61 -6.18 4.28 -6.64
C GLY A 61 -6.89 3.38 -7.64
N VAL A 62 -7.98 2.78 -7.19
CA VAL A 62 -8.74 1.77 -7.94
C VAL A 62 -9.12 2.25 -9.34
N ASP A 63 -9.56 3.52 -9.47
CA ASP A 63 -9.94 4.10 -10.76
C ASP A 63 -8.74 4.22 -11.70
N ILE A 64 -7.60 4.67 -11.19
CA ILE A 64 -6.38 4.89 -11.98
C ILE A 64 -5.82 3.56 -12.47
N VAL A 65 -5.76 2.57 -11.59
CA VAL A 65 -5.32 1.21 -11.93
C VAL A 65 -6.26 0.57 -12.96
N ALA A 66 -7.58 0.74 -12.80
CA ALA A 66 -8.55 0.22 -13.74
C ALA A 66 -8.52 0.89 -15.12
N ASP A 67 -8.20 2.19 -15.16
CA ASP A 67 -8.10 2.95 -16.41
C ASP A 67 -6.74 2.77 -17.11
N ASN A 68 -5.67 2.44 -16.36
CA ASN A 68 -4.30 2.30 -16.86
C ASN A 68 -3.64 0.97 -16.41
N PRO A 69 -4.23 -0.20 -16.74
CA PRO A 69 -3.77 -1.48 -16.22
C PRO A 69 -2.36 -1.86 -16.70
N ILE A 70 -2.00 -1.51 -17.94
CA ILE A 70 -0.68 -1.82 -18.51
C ILE A 70 0.39 -0.96 -17.83
N GLU A 71 0.19 0.34 -17.76
CA GLU A 71 1.12 1.27 -17.10
C GLU A 71 1.33 0.91 -15.63
N THR A 72 0.25 0.50 -14.94
CA THR A 72 0.34 0.01 -13.56
C THR A 72 1.28 -1.19 -13.45
N MET A 73 1.13 -2.20 -14.32
CA MET A 73 2.00 -3.37 -14.31
C MET A 73 3.45 -3.02 -14.64
N GLU A 74 3.67 -2.15 -15.62
CA GLU A 74 5.01 -1.72 -16.04
C GLU A 74 5.74 -1.00 -14.90
N ILE A 75 5.09 -0.06 -14.22
CA ILE A 75 5.70 0.66 -13.11
C ILE A 75 5.97 -0.26 -11.91
N GLU A 76 5.04 -1.15 -11.57
CA GLU A 76 5.23 -2.10 -10.47
C GLU A 76 6.40 -3.07 -10.74
N VAL A 77 6.48 -3.62 -11.95
CA VAL A 77 7.51 -4.60 -12.32
C VAL A 77 8.87 -3.93 -12.52
N ASN A 78 8.93 -2.85 -13.28
CA ASN A 78 10.19 -2.14 -13.54
C ASN A 78 10.72 -1.48 -12.27
N GLY A 79 9.85 -0.94 -11.42
CA GLY A 79 10.23 -0.40 -10.11
C GLY A 79 10.87 -1.45 -9.20
N MET A 80 10.31 -2.66 -9.16
CA MET A 80 10.91 -3.78 -8.42
C MET A 80 12.28 -4.17 -9.02
N GLN A 81 12.40 -4.23 -10.34
CA GLN A 81 13.68 -4.55 -10.99
C GLN A 81 14.75 -3.51 -10.68
N SER A 82 14.41 -2.22 -10.71
CA SER A 82 15.32 -1.13 -10.33
C SER A 82 15.79 -1.24 -8.87
N VAL A 83 14.86 -1.54 -7.95
CA VAL A 83 15.18 -1.74 -6.53
C VAL A 83 16.06 -2.97 -6.32
N ALA A 84 15.76 -4.08 -6.99
CA ALA A 84 16.57 -5.30 -6.91
C ALA A 84 17.97 -5.12 -7.51
N HIS A 85 18.09 -4.38 -8.63
CA HIS A 85 19.37 -3.98 -9.19
C HIS A 85 20.17 -3.14 -8.19
N ALA A 86 19.56 -2.10 -7.64
CA ALA A 86 20.18 -1.24 -6.63
C ALA A 86 20.67 -2.03 -5.41
N ALA A 87 19.85 -2.95 -4.90
CA ALA A 87 20.24 -3.81 -3.79
C ALA A 87 21.43 -4.70 -4.14
N THR A 88 21.45 -5.26 -5.35
CA THR A 88 22.52 -6.14 -5.81
C THR A 88 23.84 -5.39 -5.97
N VAL A 89 23.85 -4.25 -6.68
CA VAL A 89 25.10 -3.52 -6.99
C VAL A 89 25.67 -2.79 -5.79
N ASN A 90 24.83 -2.38 -4.85
CA ASN A 90 25.22 -1.70 -3.62
C ASN A 90 25.40 -2.65 -2.42
N GLN A 91 25.18 -3.95 -2.60
CA GLN A 91 25.28 -4.97 -1.54
C GLN A 91 24.35 -4.66 -0.34
N ILE A 92 23.13 -4.24 -0.65
CA ILE A 92 22.08 -4.01 0.34
C ILE A 92 21.45 -5.34 0.72
N ASP A 93 21.46 -5.66 1.99
CA ASP A 93 21.09 -6.99 2.48
C ASP A 93 19.59 -7.26 2.49
N LYS A 94 18.74 -6.21 2.49
CA LYS A 94 17.31 -6.38 2.73
C LYS A 94 16.43 -5.42 1.96
N ILE A 95 15.29 -5.98 1.44
CA ILE A 95 14.19 -5.23 0.84
C ILE A 95 12.91 -5.50 1.64
N VAL A 96 12.25 -4.46 2.10
CA VAL A 96 10.89 -4.52 2.68
C VAL A 96 9.91 -4.02 1.62
N TYR A 97 8.97 -4.87 1.24
CA TYR A 97 8.10 -4.62 0.10
C TYR A 97 6.63 -4.50 0.49
N ALA A 98 5.97 -3.45 0.00
CA ALA A 98 4.52 -3.30 0.11
C ALA A 98 3.80 -4.14 -0.94
N SER A 99 3.36 -5.33 -0.54
CA SER A 99 2.39 -6.14 -1.27
C SER A 99 0.95 -5.75 -0.88
N THR A 100 -0.03 -6.55 -1.20
CA THR A 100 -1.46 -6.23 -1.02
C THR A 100 -2.28 -7.47 -0.69
N SER A 101 -3.34 -7.30 0.11
CA SER A 101 -4.38 -8.31 0.29
C SER A 101 -5.13 -8.64 -1.02
N GLY A 102 -5.07 -7.76 -2.02
CA GLY A 102 -5.66 -8.00 -3.35
C GLY A 102 -5.14 -9.24 -4.06
N VAL A 103 -3.98 -9.80 -3.65
CA VAL A 103 -3.45 -11.06 -4.21
C VAL A 103 -4.34 -12.26 -3.91
N TYR A 104 -5.17 -12.20 -2.88
CA TYR A 104 -6.11 -13.26 -2.53
C TYR A 104 -7.32 -13.34 -3.47
N GLY A 105 -7.65 -12.24 -4.16
CA GLY A 105 -8.74 -12.19 -5.14
C GLY A 105 -10.08 -12.64 -4.54
N HIS A 106 -10.80 -13.51 -5.25
CA HIS A 106 -12.10 -13.99 -4.82
C HIS A 106 -12.09 -14.85 -3.55
N LEU A 107 -10.98 -15.46 -3.22
CA LEU A 107 -10.88 -16.32 -2.02
C LEU A 107 -11.09 -15.53 -0.72
N ALA A 108 -10.71 -14.25 -0.70
CA ALA A 108 -10.92 -13.38 0.44
C ALA A 108 -12.41 -13.05 0.72
N LEU A 109 -13.30 -13.35 -0.23
CA LEU A 109 -14.77 -13.17 -0.06
C LEU A 109 -15.43 -14.29 0.71
N GLU A 110 -14.86 -15.48 0.63
CA GLU A 110 -15.52 -16.70 1.11
C GLU A 110 -15.08 -17.09 2.51
N LYS A 111 -13.88 -16.63 2.93
CA LYS A 111 -13.28 -17.04 4.21
C LYS A 111 -12.15 -16.11 4.63
N SER A 112 -11.79 -16.18 5.91
CA SER A 112 -10.54 -15.61 6.41
C SER A 112 -9.34 -16.21 5.65
N VAL A 113 -8.37 -15.38 5.33
CA VAL A 113 -7.16 -15.76 4.57
C VAL A 113 -5.92 -15.67 5.45
N ASP A 114 -5.03 -16.63 5.27
CA ASP A 114 -3.68 -16.63 5.82
C ASP A 114 -2.64 -16.62 4.68
N GLU A 115 -1.37 -16.56 5.01
CA GLU A 115 -0.28 -16.46 4.03
C GLU A 115 -0.08 -17.73 3.22
N ASP A 116 -0.50 -18.89 3.72
CA ASP A 116 -0.34 -20.23 3.12
C ASP A 116 -1.41 -20.54 2.07
N ILE A 117 -2.48 -19.76 2.02
CA ILE A 117 -3.56 -19.94 1.05
C ILE A 117 -3.08 -19.66 -0.38
N LEU A 118 -3.57 -20.48 -1.32
CA LEU A 118 -3.38 -20.20 -2.75
C LEU A 118 -4.00 -18.84 -3.10
N VAL A 119 -3.18 -17.98 -3.73
CA VAL A 119 -3.61 -16.65 -4.14
C VAL A 119 -4.22 -16.69 -5.54
N ASP A 120 -5.23 -15.82 -5.78
CA ASP A 120 -5.96 -15.70 -7.05
C ASP A 120 -6.08 -14.21 -7.45
N PRO A 121 -4.96 -13.54 -7.80
CA PRO A 121 -4.98 -12.12 -8.12
C PRO A 121 -5.79 -11.85 -9.39
N CYS A 122 -6.86 -11.04 -9.26
CA CYS A 122 -7.82 -10.78 -10.34
C CYS A 122 -7.62 -9.42 -11.04
N THR A 123 -6.74 -8.55 -10.52
CA THR A 123 -6.45 -7.24 -11.11
C THR A 123 -5.00 -7.16 -11.58
N SER A 124 -4.71 -6.28 -12.57
CA SER A 124 -3.34 -6.01 -13.03
C SER A 124 -2.40 -5.61 -11.89
N TYR A 125 -2.89 -4.78 -10.98
CA TYR A 125 -2.17 -4.39 -9.77
C TYR A 125 -1.83 -5.59 -8.88
N ALA A 126 -2.83 -6.40 -8.54
CA ALA A 126 -2.63 -7.58 -7.69
C ALA A 126 -1.72 -8.62 -8.35
N MET A 127 -1.83 -8.81 -9.67
CA MET A 127 -0.95 -9.69 -10.45
C MET A 127 0.49 -9.20 -10.41
N ALA A 128 0.73 -7.89 -10.60
CA ALA A 128 2.06 -7.31 -10.52
C ALA A 128 2.65 -7.41 -9.09
N LYS A 129 1.84 -7.19 -8.06
CA LYS A 129 2.25 -7.37 -6.66
C LYS A 129 2.64 -8.82 -6.38
N ARG A 130 1.84 -9.80 -6.85
CA ARG A 130 2.18 -11.22 -6.73
C ARG A 130 3.43 -11.61 -7.52
N TYR A 131 3.60 -11.08 -8.73
CA TYR A 131 4.84 -11.25 -9.48
C TYR A 131 6.06 -10.80 -8.67
N ASN A 132 5.98 -9.64 -8.04
CA ASN A 132 7.06 -9.09 -7.23
C ASN A 132 7.36 -9.92 -5.97
N GLU A 133 6.35 -10.55 -5.35
CA GLU A 133 6.57 -11.51 -4.26
C GLU A 133 7.41 -12.72 -4.74
N ILE A 134 7.09 -13.26 -5.92
CA ILE A 134 7.83 -14.38 -6.53
C ILE A 134 9.24 -13.91 -6.94
N TYR A 135 9.36 -12.71 -7.49
CA TYR A 135 10.64 -12.13 -7.88
C TYR A 135 11.58 -11.98 -6.68
N LEU A 136 11.07 -11.51 -5.54
CA LEU A 136 11.85 -11.40 -4.29
C LEU A 136 12.29 -12.75 -3.75
N ALA A 137 11.46 -13.80 -3.87
CA ALA A 137 11.84 -15.16 -3.50
C ALA A 137 13.00 -15.66 -4.38
N SER A 138 12.90 -15.46 -5.69
CA SER A 138 13.98 -15.82 -6.63
C SER A 138 15.25 -15.00 -6.38
N LEU A 139 15.11 -13.71 -6.04
CA LEU A 139 16.25 -12.84 -5.71
C LEU A 139 16.97 -13.33 -4.43
N HIS A 140 16.21 -13.79 -3.44
CA HIS A 140 16.77 -14.40 -2.25
C HIS A 140 17.54 -15.68 -2.59
N ASP A 141 16.94 -16.59 -3.36
CA ASP A 141 17.55 -17.88 -3.74
C ASP A 141 18.83 -17.69 -4.56
N GLU A 142 18.86 -16.71 -5.45
CA GLU A 142 20.00 -16.49 -6.35
C GLU A 142 21.10 -15.58 -5.78
N LYS A 143 20.73 -14.59 -4.98
CA LYS A 143 21.64 -13.53 -4.53
C LYS A 143 21.75 -13.43 -3.01
N GLY A 144 20.93 -14.14 -2.23
CA GLY A 144 20.92 -14.09 -0.79
C GLY A 144 20.30 -12.82 -0.20
N ILE A 145 19.73 -11.93 -1.02
CA ILE A 145 19.08 -10.71 -0.54
C ILE A 145 17.83 -11.09 0.26
N GLN A 146 17.77 -10.66 1.51
CA GLN A 146 16.62 -10.91 2.39
C GLN A 146 15.44 -10.03 1.99
N SER A 147 14.22 -10.49 2.22
CA SER A 147 13.05 -9.65 2.00
C SER A 147 11.85 -10.01 2.85
N SER A 148 11.05 -8.99 3.16
CA SER A 148 9.74 -9.15 3.78
C SER A 148 8.71 -8.54 2.84
N ALA A 149 7.84 -9.36 2.26
CA ALA A 149 6.69 -8.87 1.49
C ALA A 149 5.49 -8.75 2.43
N ILE A 150 4.92 -7.56 2.52
CA ILE A 150 3.83 -7.25 3.45
C ILE A 150 2.54 -7.07 2.67
N ARG A 151 1.59 -7.98 2.82
CA ARG A 151 0.24 -7.87 2.27
C ARG A 151 -0.59 -6.98 3.17
N PHE A 152 -0.65 -5.69 2.86
CA PHE A 152 -1.46 -4.74 3.59
C PHE A 152 -2.94 -4.91 3.28
N PHE A 153 -3.75 -4.89 4.32
CA PHE A 153 -5.21 -4.73 4.26
C PHE A 153 -5.53 -3.25 4.48
N ASN A 154 -6.52 -2.72 3.84
CA ASN A 154 -6.98 -1.33 3.77
C ASN A 154 -6.41 -0.39 4.85
N VAL A 155 -5.13 0.00 4.70
CA VAL A 155 -4.45 0.89 5.64
C VAL A 155 -5.11 2.27 5.59
N TYR A 156 -5.40 2.84 6.75
CA TYR A 156 -5.96 4.18 6.88
C TYR A 156 -5.22 5.02 7.93
N GLY A 157 -5.33 6.34 7.82
CA GLY A 157 -4.77 7.26 8.80
C GLY A 157 -4.53 8.66 8.27
N PRO A 158 -3.88 9.52 9.07
CA PRO A 158 -3.56 10.89 8.68
C PRO A 158 -2.81 10.97 7.35
N ARG A 159 -3.14 11.98 6.53
CA ARG A 159 -2.53 12.25 5.22
C ARG A 159 -2.85 11.23 4.13
N GLN A 160 -3.77 10.30 4.38
CA GLN A 160 -4.26 9.41 3.34
C GLN A 160 -4.89 10.22 2.19
N ASP A 161 -4.79 9.70 0.98
CA ASP A 161 -5.36 10.32 -0.22
C ASP A 161 -6.89 10.28 -0.18
N ASN A 162 -7.54 11.38 -0.57
CA ASN A 162 -9.01 11.54 -0.51
C ASN A 162 -9.79 10.70 -1.53
N ARG A 163 -9.12 9.99 -2.43
CA ARG A 163 -9.75 8.98 -3.30
C ARG A 163 -10.11 7.71 -2.52
N MET A 164 -9.52 7.53 -1.33
CA MET A 164 -9.85 6.41 -0.45
C MET A 164 -11.13 6.69 0.34
N VAL A 165 -11.84 5.63 0.70
CA VAL A 165 -13.19 5.72 1.28
C VAL A 165 -13.25 6.52 2.59
N ILE A 166 -12.31 6.27 3.51
CA ILE A 166 -12.30 6.94 4.82
C ILE A 166 -12.11 8.46 4.68
N PRO A 167 -11.04 8.99 4.06
CA PRO A 167 -10.88 10.43 3.93
C PRO A 167 -11.99 11.08 3.09
N ARG A 168 -12.51 10.40 2.07
CA ARG A 168 -13.64 10.90 1.28
C ARG A 168 -14.90 11.08 2.13
N PHE A 169 -15.23 10.11 2.97
CA PHE A 169 -16.38 10.21 3.86
C PHE A 169 -16.20 11.32 4.91
N PHE A 170 -14.98 11.48 5.44
CA PHE A 170 -14.66 12.60 6.32
C PHE A 170 -14.83 13.95 5.63
N GLU A 171 -14.32 14.14 4.42
CA GLU A 171 -14.48 15.37 3.65
C GLU A 171 -15.95 15.70 3.44
N GLN A 172 -16.75 14.75 3.01
CA GLN A 172 -18.19 14.93 2.80
C GLN A 172 -18.91 15.26 4.12
N ALA A 173 -18.65 14.51 5.17
CA ALA A 173 -19.29 14.71 6.46
C ALA A 173 -18.94 16.08 7.09
N MET A 174 -17.69 16.52 6.99
CA MET A 174 -17.25 17.79 7.59
C MET A 174 -17.90 19.04 6.98
N ILE A 175 -18.34 18.97 5.73
CA ILE A 175 -19.05 20.07 5.06
C ILE A 175 -20.55 19.83 4.95
N ASN A 176 -21.07 18.76 5.57
CA ASN A 176 -22.46 18.31 5.53
C ASN A 176 -22.96 18.00 4.10
N ASP A 177 -22.07 17.64 3.18
CA ASP A 177 -22.45 17.08 1.89
C ASP A 177 -22.89 15.61 2.06
N PRO A 178 -23.73 15.08 1.15
CA PRO A 178 -24.12 13.67 1.20
C PRO A 178 -22.92 12.72 1.20
N ILE A 179 -22.89 11.76 2.13
CA ILE A 179 -21.88 10.70 2.16
C ILE A 179 -22.27 9.66 1.09
N THR A 180 -21.42 9.50 0.08
CA THR A 180 -21.72 8.64 -1.07
C THR A 180 -21.20 7.21 -0.86
N VAL A 181 -22.11 6.26 -0.70
CA VAL A 181 -21.83 4.83 -0.57
C VAL A 181 -22.14 4.13 -1.90
N TYR A 182 -21.18 3.40 -2.43
CA TYR A 182 -21.37 2.61 -3.65
C TYR A 182 -22.10 1.29 -3.32
N GLY A 183 -23.14 0.96 -4.10
CA GLY A 183 -23.98 -0.23 -3.89
C GLY A 183 -24.77 -0.18 -2.59
N SER A 184 -25.02 -1.35 -1.98
CA SER A 184 -25.78 -1.48 -0.73
C SER A 184 -25.04 -0.98 0.51
N GLY A 185 -23.71 -0.93 0.45
CA GLY A 185 -22.87 -0.66 1.62
C GLY A 185 -22.58 -1.90 2.48
N ASP A 186 -23.07 -3.08 2.09
CA ASP A 186 -22.85 -4.33 2.84
C ASP A 186 -21.46 -4.93 2.63
N GLN A 187 -20.72 -4.46 1.60
CA GLN A 187 -19.36 -4.92 1.36
C GLN A 187 -18.47 -4.63 2.57
N THR A 188 -17.73 -5.64 3.00
CA THR A 188 -16.85 -5.56 4.17
C THR A 188 -15.41 -5.23 3.80
N ARG A 189 -14.70 -4.64 4.72
CA ARG A 189 -13.25 -4.41 4.65
C ARG A 189 -12.63 -4.58 6.03
N ASP A 190 -11.39 -5.07 6.04
CA ASP A 190 -10.53 -4.94 7.21
C ASP A 190 -9.76 -3.61 7.09
N PHE A 191 -9.93 -2.74 8.08
CA PHE A 191 -9.28 -1.44 8.13
C PHE A 191 -8.16 -1.45 9.16
N THR A 192 -6.92 -1.33 8.70
CA THR A 192 -5.71 -1.31 9.56
C THR A 192 -5.22 0.11 9.78
N ASN A 193 -5.03 0.53 11.04
CA ASN A 193 -4.49 1.85 11.32
C ASN A 193 -3.04 1.98 10.84
N VAL A 194 -2.68 3.11 10.23
CA VAL A 194 -1.32 3.34 9.71
C VAL A 194 -0.23 3.22 10.77
N LYS A 195 -0.52 3.54 12.04
CA LYS A 195 0.46 3.38 13.13
C LYS A 195 0.77 1.92 13.38
N ASP A 196 -0.23 1.04 13.32
CA ASP A 196 -0.04 -0.40 13.48
C ASP A 196 0.66 -0.99 12.26
N ALA A 197 0.27 -0.57 11.05
CA ALA A 197 0.95 -0.95 9.82
C ALA A 197 2.44 -0.57 9.83
N VAL A 198 2.79 0.66 10.24
CA VAL A 198 4.17 1.13 10.36
C VAL A 198 4.93 0.33 11.42
N LYS A 199 4.32 0.10 12.59
CA LYS A 199 4.94 -0.68 13.66
C LYS A 199 5.23 -2.12 13.22
N ALA A 200 4.28 -2.76 12.55
CA ALA A 200 4.47 -4.10 11.98
C ALA A 200 5.59 -4.11 10.93
N THR A 201 5.59 -3.13 10.02
CA THR A 201 6.62 -2.99 8.98
C THR A 201 8.03 -2.89 9.57
N ILE A 202 8.23 -2.05 10.58
CA ILE A 202 9.53 -1.90 11.25
C ILE A 202 9.91 -3.20 11.95
N LEU A 203 8.99 -3.81 12.70
CA LEU A 203 9.25 -5.09 13.38
C LEU A 203 9.68 -6.19 12.39
N LEU A 204 8.99 -6.31 11.25
CA LEU A 204 9.32 -7.29 10.21
C LEU A 204 10.67 -6.95 9.55
N SER A 205 10.99 -5.68 9.37
CA SER A 205 12.29 -5.28 8.82
C SER A 205 13.46 -5.71 9.71
N GLU A 206 13.27 -5.75 11.02
CA GLU A 206 14.29 -6.09 12.00
C GLU A 206 14.38 -7.60 12.27
N LYS A 207 13.25 -8.32 12.26
CA LYS A 207 13.14 -9.70 12.77
C LYS A 207 13.16 -10.78 11.72
N VAL A 208 12.76 -10.47 10.48
CA VAL A 208 12.67 -11.47 9.41
C VAL A 208 14.06 -11.69 8.80
N HIS A 209 14.42 -12.95 8.66
CA HIS A 209 15.60 -13.41 7.94
C HIS A 209 15.18 -14.31 6.79
N GLY A 210 15.80 -14.16 5.65
CA GLY A 210 15.39 -14.84 4.42
C GLY A 210 14.32 -14.07 3.66
N MET A 211 13.44 -14.77 2.95
CA MET A 211 12.29 -14.18 2.26
C MET A 211 10.99 -14.74 2.82
N GLU A 212 10.17 -13.88 3.40
CA GLU A 212 8.88 -14.27 3.98
C GLU A 212 7.78 -13.28 3.62
N ILE A 213 6.54 -13.77 3.63
CA ILE A 213 5.34 -13.00 3.33
C ILE A 213 4.49 -12.90 4.59
N PHE A 214 3.92 -11.73 4.85
CA PHE A 214 3.10 -11.47 6.04
C PHE A 214 1.84 -10.70 5.68
N ASN A 215 0.73 -11.06 6.30
CA ASN A 215 -0.46 -10.24 6.35
C ASN A 215 -0.33 -9.18 7.46
N VAL A 216 -0.72 -7.96 7.14
CA VAL A 216 -0.87 -6.90 8.15
C VAL A 216 -2.31 -6.39 8.08
N ALA A 217 -3.12 -6.88 8.99
CA ALA A 217 -4.55 -6.70 9.11
C ALA A 217 -4.95 -6.37 10.56
N ASN A 218 -6.19 -5.92 10.76
CA ASN A 218 -6.78 -5.67 12.09
C ASN A 218 -7.63 -6.84 12.58
N GLU A 219 -7.86 -7.83 11.73
CA GLU A 219 -8.70 -9.03 11.98
C GLU A 219 -10.17 -8.68 12.34
N ARG A 220 -10.64 -7.52 11.88
CA ARG A 220 -12.01 -7.07 12.10
C ARG A 220 -12.64 -6.56 10.83
N GLU A 221 -13.70 -7.24 10.41
CA GLU A 221 -14.54 -6.79 9.32
C GLU A 221 -15.41 -5.60 9.73
N SER A 222 -15.54 -4.62 8.84
CA SER A 222 -16.47 -3.51 8.96
C SER A 222 -17.13 -3.28 7.62
N THR A 223 -18.46 -3.09 7.61
CA THR A 223 -19.15 -2.73 6.38
C THR A 223 -18.91 -1.27 5.99
N ILE A 224 -19.04 -0.96 4.70
CA ILE A 224 -18.92 0.43 4.24
C ILE A 224 -20.07 1.29 4.76
N GLY A 225 -21.25 0.69 4.95
CA GLY A 225 -22.39 1.36 5.59
C GLY A 225 -22.10 1.72 7.04
N GLU A 226 -21.62 0.77 7.87
CA GLU A 226 -21.19 1.04 9.24
C GLU A 226 -20.11 2.14 9.33
N LEU A 227 -19.15 2.11 8.40
CA LEU A 227 -18.10 3.12 8.32
C LEU A 227 -18.69 4.53 8.09
N ALA A 228 -19.69 4.65 7.19
CA ALA A 228 -20.36 5.93 6.93
C ALA A 228 -21.09 6.45 8.18
N ASP A 229 -21.82 5.57 8.89
CA ASP A 229 -22.51 5.92 10.13
C ASP A 229 -21.54 6.34 11.23
N VAL A 230 -20.43 5.62 11.40
CA VAL A 230 -19.39 5.97 12.40
C VAL A 230 -18.79 7.34 12.09
N ILE A 231 -18.40 7.61 10.83
CA ILE A 231 -17.81 8.90 10.46
C ILE A 231 -18.82 10.04 10.64
N LYS A 232 -20.06 9.85 10.21
CA LYS A 232 -21.15 10.82 10.43
C LYS A 232 -21.33 11.15 11.91
N SER A 233 -21.34 10.13 12.76
CA SER A 233 -21.45 10.29 14.21
C SER A 233 -20.24 11.02 14.80
N MET A 234 -19.02 10.63 14.43
CA MET A 234 -17.78 11.24 14.94
C MET A 234 -17.63 12.72 14.57
N THR A 235 -18.14 13.11 13.41
CA THR A 235 -18.08 14.50 12.92
C THR A 235 -19.28 15.34 13.35
N ASN A 236 -20.27 14.76 14.05
CA ASN A 236 -21.56 15.37 14.33
C ASN A 236 -22.25 15.93 13.07
N SER A 237 -22.06 15.26 11.94
CA SER A 237 -22.57 15.70 10.65
C SER A 237 -24.06 15.44 10.50
N THR A 238 -24.74 16.35 9.79
CA THR A 238 -26.14 16.19 9.35
C THR A 238 -26.25 15.57 7.95
N SER A 239 -25.12 15.13 7.35
CA SER A 239 -25.10 14.52 6.02
C SER A 239 -26.10 13.37 5.90
N GLU A 240 -26.76 13.30 4.76
CA GLU A 240 -27.50 12.10 4.38
C GLU A 240 -26.53 11.05 3.79
N ILE A 241 -26.83 9.77 3.96
CA ILE A 241 -26.08 8.69 3.32
C ILE A 241 -26.79 8.34 2.03
N HIS A 242 -26.12 8.57 0.89
CA HIS A 242 -26.66 8.32 -0.43
C HIS A 242 -26.03 7.05 -1.04
N HIS A 243 -26.85 6.06 -1.31
CA HIS A 243 -26.46 4.88 -2.05
C HIS A 243 -26.52 5.16 -3.54
N ILE A 244 -25.39 4.95 -4.23
CA ILE A 244 -25.27 5.18 -5.68
C ILE A 244 -24.70 3.94 -6.36
N ASP A 245 -24.99 3.79 -7.65
CA ASP A 245 -24.46 2.66 -8.42
C ASP A 245 -22.92 2.68 -8.45
N ALA A 246 -22.32 1.52 -8.28
CA ALA A 246 -20.87 1.37 -8.46
C ALA A 246 -20.48 1.60 -9.93
N PRO A 247 -19.36 2.29 -10.21
CA PRO A 247 -18.89 2.45 -11.58
C PRO A 247 -18.65 1.11 -12.27
N LYS A 248 -19.15 0.94 -13.48
CA LYS A 248 -19.17 -0.34 -14.23
C LYS A 248 -17.81 -1.01 -14.49
N LYS A 249 -16.70 -0.33 -14.23
CA LYS A 249 -15.33 -0.85 -14.46
C LYS A 249 -14.60 -1.29 -13.18
N ARG A 250 -15.27 -1.35 -12.04
CA ARG A 250 -14.60 -1.66 -10.78
C ARG A 250 -14.83 -3.11 -10.39
N TYR A 251 -13.81 -3.93 -10.53
CA TYR A 251 -13.80 -5.31 -10.02
C TYR A 251 -13.86 -5.37 -8.49
N ASP A 252 -13.38 -4.33 -7.78
CA ASP A 252 -13.25 -4.34 -6.32
C ASP A 252 -14.55 -4.20 -5.54
N TYR A 253 -15.67 -3.89 -6.21
CA TYR A 253 -16.99 -3.84 -5.53
C TYR A 253 -17.68 -5.18 -5.48
N GLU A 254 -17.28 -6.08 -6.34
CA GLU A 254 -17.75 -7.46 -6.34
C GLU A 254 -16.87 -8.35 -5.45
N VAL A 255 -15.66 -7.86 -5.11
CA VAL A 255 -14.69 -8.55 -4.25
C VAL A 255 -14.63 -7.78 -2.93
N GLY A 256 -15.62 -8.01 -2.08
CA GLY A 256 -15.93 -7.33 -0.84
C GLY A 256 -14.91 -7.47 0.27
#